data_6360f76594e42597161d3134ea2809a7
#
_entry.id   6360f76594e42597161d3134ea2809a7
#
_cell.length_a   1.000
_cell.length_b   1.000
_cell.length_c   1.000
_cell.angle_alpha   90.00
_cell.angle_beta   90.00
_cell.angle_gamma   90.00
#
_symmetry.space_group_name_H-M   'P 1'
#
loop_
_entity.id
_entity.type
_entity.pdbx_description
1 polymer ?
#
loop_
_entity_poly.entity_id
_entity_poly.type
_entity_poly.pdbx_seq_one_letter_code
_entity_poly.pdbx_strand_id
1 'polypeptide(L)'
;MNNKISFFLTLLFFSNCLLFSQTKDNALRDAKTTSEATLKMDFKTVLKHTYPSIVDMMGGNEKAVELLVTTFDSMKEQGFVFEKADIINVSEIVKEQDQYRCVIEGYNQMVFNGMRIKSKSFLLGIYDEDKAYWYFLEAKQLKNTALVEQVFPGFKTELNIPDDEMTTEDIKE
;
A
#
# COMPACT_ATOMS: atom_id res chain seq x y z
N MET A 1 37.32 -12.43 -38.73
CA MET A 1 37.63 -11.88 -37.40
C MET A 1 36.50 -11.00 -36.86
N ASN A 2 35.24 -11.22 -37.28
CA ASN A 2 34.09 -10.32 -36.96
C ASN A 2 32.97 -10.91 -36.09
N ASN A 3 33.07 -12.20 -35.70
CA ASN A 3 31.97 -12.84 -34.96
C ASN A 3 32.04 -12.68 -33.42
N LYS A 4 33.17 -12.23 -32.87
CA LYS A 4 33.34 -12.05 -31.41
C LYS A 4 32.81 -10.70 -30.92
N ILE A 5 32.81 -9.69 -31.79
CA ILE A 5 32.35 -8.33 -31.47
C ILE A 5 30.79 -8.28 -31.44
N SER A 6 30.15 -9.03 -32.33
CA SER A 6 28.68 -9.11 -32.40
C SER A 6 28.07 -9.77 -31.16
N PHE A 7 28.71 -10.78 -30.58
CA PHE A 7 28.23 -11.47 -29.39
C PHE A 7 28.34 -10.60 -28.13
N PHE A 8 29.38 -9.74 -28.07
CA PHE A 8 29.55 -8.83 -26.91
C PHE A 8 28.55 -7.67 -26.91
N LEU A 9 28.14 -7.20 -28.10
CA LEU A 9 27.16 -6.14 -28.24
C LEU A 9 25.74 -6.62 -27.88
N THR A 10 25.42 -7.89 -28.14
CA THR A 10 24.10 -8.48 -27.79
C THR A 10 23.95 -8.69 -26.28
N LEU A 11 25.04 -8.96 -25.56
CA LEU A 11 25.02 -9.15 -24.11
C LEU A 11 24.77 -7.82 -23.36
N LEU A 12 25.19 -6.68 -23.92
CA LEU A 12 25.01 -5.35 -23.33
C LEU A 12 23.56 -4.86 -23.45
N PHE A 13 22.79 -5.37 -24.41
CA PHE A 13 21.37 -4.99 -24.59
C PHE A 13 20.40 -5.69 -23.62
N PHE A 14 20.78 -6.85 -23.06
CA PHE A 14 19.96 -7.59 -22.11
C PHE A 14 20.08 -7.07 -20.67
N SER A 15 21.04 -6.21 -20.36
CA SER A 15 21.27 -5.70 -19.01
C SER A 15 20.34 -4.55 -18.60
N ASN A 16 19.54 -3.99 -19.54
CA ASN A 16 18.69 -2.83 -19.27
C ASN A 16 17.22 -3.15 -18.97
N CYS A 17 16.81 -4.42 -18.95
CA CYS A 17 15.38 -4.77 -18.76
C CYS A 17 14.95 -4.94 -17.30
N LEU A 18 15.82 -4.77 -16.30
CA LEU A 18 15.50 -5.03 -14.90
C LEU A 18 15.24 -3.77 -14.04
N LEU A 19 15.25 -2.56 -14.63
CA LEU A 19 15.16 -1.32 -13.85
C LEU A 19 13.75 -0.70 -13.77
N PHE A 20 12.70 -1.35 -14.27
CA PHE A 20 11.38 -0.70 -14.43
C PHE A 20 10.36 -0.97 -13.32
N SER A 21 10.66 -1.79 -12.33
CA SER A 21 9.65 -2.24 -11.36
C SER A 21 9.54 -1.36 -10.10
N GLN A 22 10.54 -0.55 -9.81
CA GLN A 22 10.61 0.31 -8.60
C GLN A 22 10.33 1.78 -8.93
N THR A 23 9.48 2.02 -9.94
CA THR A 23 9.13 3.37 -10.35
C THR A 23 7.91 3.89 -9.58
N LYS A 24 7.78 5.21 -9.57
CA LYS A 24 6.62 5.92 -9.05
C LYS A 24 5.31 5.46 -9.71
N ASP A 25 5.35 5.16 -11.01
CA ASP A 25 4.20 4.65 -11.76
C ASP A 25 3.78 3.25 -11.29
N ASN A 26 4.74 2.39 -10.95
CA ASN A 26 4.44 1.06 -10.40
C ASN A 26 3.88 1.13 -8.98
N ALA A 27 4.42 2.02 -8.13
CA ALA A 27 3.87 2.27 -6.82
C ALA A 27 2.42 2.79 -6.92
N LEU A 28 2.18 3.74 -7.83
CA LEU A 28 0.84 4.28 -8.10
C LEU A 28 -0.13 3.18 -8.61
N ARG A 29 0.32 2.35 -9.55
CA ARG A 29 -0.49 1.24 -10.09
C ARG A 29 -0.90 0.28 -8.98
N ASP A 30 0.05 -0.17 -8.17
CA ASP A 30 -0.19 -1.16 -7.12
C ASP A 30 -1.05 -0.57 -5.99
N ALA A 31 -0.85 0.71 -5.64
CA ALA A 31 -1.70 1.42 -4.69
C ALA A 31 -3.15 1.56 -5.22
N LYS A 32 -3.34 1.91 -6.49
CA LYS A 32 -4.67 1.95 -7.11
C LYS A 32 -5.34 0.58 -7.13
N THR A 33 -4.59 -0.48 -7.45
CA THR A 33 -5.08 -1.86 -7.41
C THR A 33 -5.61 -2.21 -6.01
N THR A 34 -4.87 -1.85 -4.97
CA THR A 34 -5.28 -2.08 -3.57
C THR A 34 -6.50 -1.24 -3.19
N SER A 35 -6.54 0.01 -3.60
CA SER A 35 -7.65 0.93 -3.37
C SER A 35 -8.96 0.43 -4.03
N GLU A 36 -8.90 0.02 -5.29
CA GLU A 36 -10.04 -0.58 -5.99
C GLU A 36 -10.49 -1.90 -5.35
N ALA A 37 -9.55 -2.73 -4.91
CA ALA A 37 -9.83 -3.97 -4.20
C ALA A 37 -10.56 -3.70 -2.87
N THR A 38 -10.19 -2.64 -2.16
CA THR A 38 -10.87 -2.21 -0.92
C THR A 38 -12.33 -1.85 -1.19
N LEU A 39 -12.61 -1.06 -2.22
CA LEU A 39 -13.99 -0.71 -2.62
C LEU A 39 -14.84 -1.94 -2.98
N LYS A 40 -14.22 -2.95 -3.59
CA LYS A 40 -14.87 -4.21 -4.00
C LYS A 40 -14.89 -5.26 -2.88
N MET A 41 -14.26 -4.98 -1.73
CA MET A 41 -14.04 -5.93 -0.63
C MET A 41 -13.29 -7.20 -1.08
N ASP A 42 -12.43 -7.07 -2.08
CA ASP A 42 -11.48 -8.10 -2.48
C ASP A 42 -10.28 -8.12 -1.53
N PHE A 43 -10.51 -8.67 -0.34
CA PHE A 43 -9.49 -8.72 0.71
C PHE A 43 -8.28 -9.58 0.36
N LYS A 44 -8.41 -10.52 -0.57
CA LYS A 44 -7.25 -11.29 -1.05
C LYS A 44 -6.25 -10.38 -1.78
N THR A 45 -6.75 -9.51 -2.65
CA THR A 45 -5.92 -8.52 -3.35
C THR A 45 -5.39 -7.46 -2.38
N VAL A 46 -6.18 -6.99 -1.42
CA VAL A 46 -5.72 -6.07 -0.37
C VAL A 46 -4.56 -6.68 0.41
N LEU A 47 -4.72 -7.91 0.92
CA LEU A 47 -3.69 -8.59 1.71
C LEU A 47 -2.44 -8.95 0.90
N LYS A 48 -2.57 -9.21 -0.41
CA LYS A 48 -1.42 -9.38 -1.30
C LYS A 48 -0.48 -8.18 -1.26
N HIS A 49 -1.02 -6.98 -1.14
CA HIS A 49 -0.28 -5.72 -1.08
C HIS A 49 -0.12 -5.18 0.34
N THR A 50 -0.60 -5.87 1.36
CA THR A 50 -0.33 -5.53 2.76
C THR A 50 1.05 -6.03 3.15
N TYR A 51 1.77 -5.24 3.95
CA TYR A 51 3.11 -5.62 4.39
C TYR A 51 3.08 -6.96 5.15
N PRO A 52 3.95 -7.94 4.79
CA PRO A 52 3.83 -9.33 5.22
C PRO A 52 3.73 -9.53 6.73
N SER A 53 4.55 -8.82 7.53
CA SER A 53 4.50 -8.96 8.98
C SER A 53 3.15 -8.57 9.58
N ILE A 54 2.41 -7.64 8.94
CA ILE A 54 1.03 -7.30 9.37
C ILE A 54 0.09 -8.49 9.11
N VAL A 55 0.21 -9.13 7.94
CA VAL A 55 -0.60 -10.32 7.60
C VAL A 55 -0.30 -11.48 8.55
N ASP A 56 0.98 -11.68 8.90
CA ASP A 56 1.42 -12.70 9.84
C ASP A 56 0.85 -12.46 11.25
N MET A 57 0.82 -11.19 11.70
CA MET A 57 0.18 -10.81 12.96
C MET A 57 -1.32 -11.08 12.99
N MET A 58 -2.00 -11.04 11.84
CA MET A 58 -3.41 -11.42 11.70
C MET A 58 -3.61 -12.95 11.65
N GLY A 59 -2.54 -13.73 11.72
CA GLY A 59 -2.57 -15.18 11.69
C GLY A 59 -2.41 -15.80 10.30
N GLY A 60 -1.85 -15.05 9.36
CA GLY A 60 -1.62 -15.43 7.96
C GLY A 60 -2.82 -15.13 7.05
N ASN A 61 -2.63 -15.32 5.75
CA ASN A 61 -3.58 -14.87 4.72
C ASN A 61 -5.03 -15.37 4.93
N GLU A 62 -5.23 -16.65 5.26
CA GLU A 62 -6.57 -17.22 5.38
C GLU A 62 -7.34 -16.58 6.53
N LYS A 63 -6.71 -16.53 7.72
CA LYS A 63 -7.32 -15.89 8.90
C LYS A 63 -7.52 -14.40 8.73
N ALA A 64 -6.59 -13.72 8.07
CA ALA A 64 -6.70 -12.31 7.77
C ALA A 64 -7.89 -12.00 6.84
N VAL A 65 -8.11 -12.82 5.80
CA VAL A 65 -9.31 -12.69 4.93
C VAL A 65 -10.57 -12.90 5.75
N GLU A 66 -10.65 -13.97 6.56
CA GLU A 66 -11.83 -14.27 7.39
C GLU A 66 -12.13 -13.13 8.37
N LEU A 67 -11.10 -12.61 9.04
CA LEU A 67 -11.23 -11.48 9.96
C LEU A 67 -11.76 -10.23 9.25
N LEU A 68 -11.20 -9.88 8.09
CA LEU A 68 -11.64 -8.72 7.33
C LEU A 68 -13.08 -8.88 6.83
N VAL A 69 -13.44 -10.04 6.26
CA VAL A 69 -14.81 -10.33 5.83
C VAL A 69 -15.78 -10.15 6.99
N THR A 70 -15.53 -10.81 8.13
CA THR A 70 -16.41 -10.75 9.30
C THR A 70 -16.55 -9.32 9.82
N THR A 71 -15.43 -8.58 9.88
CA THR A 71 -15.42 -7.19 10.35
C THR A 71 -16.25 -6.29 9.45
N PHE A 72 -16.00 -6.37 8.13
CA PHE A 72 -16.70 -5.50 7.17
C PHE A 72 -18.18 -5.87 7.02
N ASP A 73 -18.56 -7.15 7.11
CA ASP A 73 -19.96 -7.55 7.11
C ASP A 73 -20.69 -6.97 8.33
N SER A 74 -20.08 -7.05 9.52
CA SER A 74 -20.65 -6.43 10.73
C SER A 74 -20.75 -4.90 10.58
N MET A 75 -19.79 -4.24 9.97
CA MET A 75 -19.84 -2.79 9.72
C MET A 75 -20.95 -2.43 8.72
N LYS A 76 -21.15 -3.25 7.66
CA LYS A 76 -22.26 -3.07 6.71
C LYS A 76 -23.62 -3.16 7.36
N GLU A 77 -23.81 -4.14 8.26
CA GLU A 77 -25.05 -4.25 9.05
C GLU A 77 -25.32 -3.00 9.88
N GLN A 78 -24.28 -2.26 10.24
CA GLN A 78 -24.35 -0.98 10.93
C GLN A 78 -24.44 0.24 9.98
N GLY A 79 -24.65 0.01 8.69
CA GLY A 79 -24.79 1.06 7.69
C GLY A 79 -23.48 1.63 7.15
N PHE A 80 -22.38 0.90 7.29
CA PHE A 80 -21.11 1.31 6.67
C PHE A 80 -21.12 1.09 5.16
N VAL A 81 -20.69 2.12 4.41
CA VAL A 81 -20.53 2.06 2.95
C VAL A 81 -19.26 2.81 2.57
N PHE A 82 -18.38 2.17 1.81
CA PHE A 82 -17.33 2.87 1.08
C PHE A 82 -17.92 3.55 -0.15
N GLU A 83 -17.75 4.88 -0.27
CA GLU A 83 -18.15 5.63 -1.45
C GLU A 83 -16.98 5.88 -2.39
N LYS A 84 -15.77 6.14 -1.83
CA LYS A 84 -14.54 6.41 -2.59
C LYS A 84 -13.32 5.90 -1.86
N ALA A 85 -12.33 5.48 -2.65
CA ALA A 85 -10.97 5.22 -2.21
C ALA A 85 -10.04 5.58 -3.38
N ASP A 86 -9.53 6.79 -3.39
CA ASP A 86 -8.71 7.34 -4.49
C ASP A 86 -7.25 7.46 -4.05
N ILE A 87 -6.32 7.21 -4.95
CA ILE A 87 -4.90 7.52 -4.76
C ILE A 87 -4.61 8.87 -5.40
N ILE A 88 -4.20 9.82 -4.58
CA ILE A 88 -4.00 11.22 -4.98
C ILE A 88 -2.57 11.45 -5.46
N ASN A 89 -1.58 10.93 -4.71
CA ASN A 89 -0.19 11.19 -5.02
C ASN A 89 0.73 10.06 -4.53
N VAL A 90 1.90 9.98 -5.14
CA VAL A 90 3.04 9.15 -4.71
C VAL A 90 4.25 10.07 -4.57
N SER A 91 4.92 10.06 -3.42
CA SER A 91 6.14 10.83 -3.21
C SER A 91 7.29 10.39 -4.12
N GLU A 92 8.41 11.07 -4.05
CA GLU A 92 9.64 10.53 -4.60
C GLU A 92 10.00 9.22 -3.89
N ILE A 93 10.63 8.31 -4.66
CA ILE A 93 11.13 7.04 -4.14
C ILE A 93 12.51 7.28 -3.54
N VAL A 94 12.68 6.85 -2.31
CA VAL A 94 13.98 6.87 -1.61
C VAL A 94 14.48 5.45 -1.37
N LYS A 95 15.78 5.27 -1.27
CA LYS A 95 16.37 4.01 -0.83
C LYS A 95 16.90 4.18 0.59
N GLU A 96 16.27 3.50 1.55
CA GLU A 96 16.60 3.54 2.97
C GLU A 96 16.66 2.12 3.53
N GLN A 97 17.68 1.82 4.33
CA GLN A 97 17.86 0.49 4.94
C GLN A 97 17.72 -0.65 3.92
N ASP A 98 18.35 -0.47 2.73
CA ASP A 98 18.31 -1.39 1.59
C ASP A 98 16.92 -1.67 1.00
N GLN A 99 15.93 -0.83 1.29
CA GLN A 99 14.57 -0.91 0.75
C GLN A 99 14.24 0.34 -0.07
N TYR A 100 13.53 0.19 -1.18
CA TYR A 100 12.90 1.32 -1.85
C TYR A 100 11.57 1.64 -1.16
N ARG A 101 11.40 2.90 -0.80
CA ARG A 101 10.25 3.39 -0.03
C ARG A 101 9.66 4.64 -0.66
N CYS A 102 8.37 4.82 -0.48
CA CYS A 102 7.65 6.05 -0.82
C CYS A 102 6.45 6.26 0.11
N VAL A 103 5.90 7.46 0.08
CA VAL A 103 4.64 7.79 0.74
C VAL A 103 3.53 7.86 -0.31
N ILE A 104 2.44 7.18 -0.06
CA ILE A 104 1.23 7.22 -0.88
C ILE A 104 0.21 8.07 -0.17
N GLU A 105 -0.33 9.07 -0.84
CA GLU A 105 -1.43 9.90 -0.36
C GLU A 105 -2.75 9.36 -0.92
N GLY A 106 -3.66 9.00 -0.03
CA GLY A 106 -4.99 8.50 -0.36
C GLY A 106 -6.10 9.43 0.11
N TYR A 107 -7.23 9.41 -0.58
CA TYR A 107 -8.47 10.04 -0.17
C TYR A 107 -9.56 8.99 -0.09
N ASN A 108 -10.21 8.89 1.06
CA ASN A 108 -11.30 7.97 1.29
C ASN A 108 -12.57 8.73 1.65
N GLN A 109 -13.70 8.24 1.17
CA GLN A 109 -15.02 8.72 1.56
C GLN A 109 -15.89 7.54 1.90
N MET A 110 -16.52 7.60 3.08
CA MET A 110 -17.36 6.51 3.59
C MET A 110 -18.58 7.09 4.31
N VAL A 111 -19.61 6.32 4.37
CA VAL A 111 -20.81 6.61 5.20
C VAL A 111 -20.81 5.65 6.36
N PHE A 112 -21.12 6.15 7.54
CA PHE A 112 -21.34 5.35 8.73
C PHE A 112 -22.26 6.09 9.71
N ASN A 113 -23.29 5.40 10.20
CA ASN A 113 -24.27 5.96 11.16
C ASN A 113 -24.87 7.31 10.72
N GLY A 114 -25.22 7.46 9.43
CA GLY A 114 -25.82 8.69 8.91
C GLY A 114 -24.85 9.87 8.73
N MET A 115 -23.57 9.64 8.95
CA MET A 115 -22.51 10.62 8.71
C MET A 115 -21.67 10.22 7.50
N ARG A 116 -21.30 11.19 6.69
CA ARG A 116 -20.26 11.02 5.67
C ARG A 116 -18.92 11.43 6.25
N ILE A 117 -17.98 10.51 6.22
CA ILE A 117 -16.60 10.69 6.68
C ILE A 117 -15.72 10.81 5.45
N LYS A 118 -14.95 11.89 5.37
CA LYS A 118 -13.93 12.13 4.35
C LYS A 118 -12.58 12.13 5.04
N SER A 119 -11.65 11.33 4.54
CA SER A 119 -10.31 11.26 5.11
C SER A 119 -9.24 11.35 4.03
N LYS A 120 -8.18 12.06 4.36
CA LYS A 120 -6.91 12.05 3.67
C LYS A 120 -5.97 11.23 4.54
N SER A 121 -5.43 10.16 4.00
CA SER A 121 -4.59 9.22 4.73
C SER A 121 -3.32 8.90 3.96
N PHE A 122 -2.32 8.39 4.67
CA PHE A 122 -1.03 8.10 4.09
C PHE A 122 -0.64 6.64 4.33
N LEU A 123 -0.05 6.03 3.29
CA LEU A 123 0.55 4.70 3.38
C LEU A 123 2.05 4.82 3.20
N LEU A 124 2.82 4.03 3.94
CA LEU A 124 4.20 3.74 3.59
C LEU A 124 4.21 2.63 2.54
N GLY A 125 4.74 2.93 1.37
CA GLY A 125 5.02 1.95 0.32
C GLY A 125 6.43 1.41 0.46
N ILE A 126 6.58 0.08 0.36
CA ILE A 126 7.85 -0.63 0.40
C ILE A 126 7.88 -1.61 -0.76
N TYR A 127 8.90 -1.49 -1.60
CA TYR A 127 9.06 -2.36 -2.76
C TYR A 127 9.71 -3.68 -2.38
N ASP A 128 9.12 -4.78 -2.82
CA ASP A 128 9.69 -6.12 -2.74
C ASP A 128 10.37 -6.47 -4.06
N GLU A 129 11.70 -6.56 -4.04
CA GLU A 129 12.50 -6.82 -5.24
C GLU A 129 12.29 -8.25 -5.78
N ASP A 130 12.05 -9.23 -4.91
CA ASP A 130 11.85 -10.63 -5.29
C ASP A 130 10.49 -10.84 -5.97
N LYS A 131 9.47 -10.15 -5.49
CA LYS A 131 8.10 -10.26 -5.99
C LYS A 131 7.75 -9.23 -7.06
N ALA A 132 8.61 -8.21 -7.21
CA ALA A 132 8.47 -7.13 -8.17
C ALA A 132 7.15 -6.34 -8.04
N TYR A 133 6.69 -6.10 -6.80
CA TYR A 133 5.55 -5.25 -6.51
C TYR A 133 5.69 -4.52 -5.16
N TRP A 134 4.79 -3.56 -4.91
CA TRP A 134 4.78 -2.74 -3.71
C TRP A 134 3.87 -3.32 -2.64
N TYR A 135 4.38 -3.36 -1.40
CA TYR A 135 3.60 -3.53 -0.19
C TYR A 135 3.25 -2.18 0.41
N PHE A 136 2.14 -2.14 1.12
CA PHE A 136 1.67 -0.96 1.82
C PHE A 136 1.35 -1.27 3.27
N LEU A 137 1.56 -0.27 4.13
CA LEU A 137 1.03 -0.24 5.48
C LEU A 137 0.58 1.18 5.83
N GLU A 138 -0.40 1.31 6.70
CA GLU A 138 -0.88 2.61 7.13
C GLU A 138 0.20 3.38 7.88
N ALA A 139 0.57 4.55 7.38
CA ALA A 139 1.67 5.34 7.92
C ALA A 139 1.42 5.80 9.37
N LYS A 140 0.16 6.00 9.77
CA LYS A 140 -0.19 6.29 11.16
C LYS A 140 0.25 5.21 12.15
N GLN A 141 0.38 3.95 11.70
CA GLN A 141 0.85 2.84 12.55
C GLN A 141 2.31 3.02 12.94
N LEU A 142 3.10 3.77 12.16
CA LEU A 142 4.49 4.08 12.47
C LEU A 142 4.66 4.95 13.73
N LYS A 143 3.60 5.58 14.21
CA LYS A 143 3.59 6.32 15.48
C LYS A 143 3.50 5.41 16.71
N ASN A 144 3.06 4.17 16.54
CA ASN A 144 3.05 3.17 17.60
C ASN A 144 4.40 2.43 17.64
N THR A 145 5.29 2.91 18.51
CA THR A 145 6.66 2.37 18.62
C THR A 145 6.71 0.87 18.93
N ALA A 146 5.76 0.35 19.72
CA ALA A 146 5.71 -1.07 20.05
C ALA A 146 5.33 -1.92 18.82
N LEU A 147 4.37 -1.44 18.02
CA LEU A 147 3.99 -2.08 16.78
C LEU A 147 5.12 -2.00 15.75
N VAL A 148 5.75 -0.83 15.63
CA VAL A 148 6.89 -0.63 14.70
C VAL A 148 8.02 -1.59 15.02
N GLU A 149 8.41 -1.73 16.28
CA GLU A 149 9.49 -2.62 16.67
C GLU A 149 9.15 -4.11 16.38
N GLN A 150 7.88 -4.47 16.44
CA GLN A 150 7.42 -5.82 16.10
C GLN A 150 7.38 -6.08 14.60
N VAL A 151 6.94 -5.09 13.80
CA VAL A 151 6.74 -5.21 12.35
C VAL A 151 8.02 -4.91 11.58
N PHE A 152 8.81 -3.95 12.07
CA PHE A 152 10.03 -3.41 11.49
C PHE A 152 11.09 -3.15 12.55
N PRO A 153 11.76 -4.16 13.10
CA PRO A 153 12.82 -3.94 14.07
C PRO A 153 13.87 -2.94 13.57
N GLY A 154 14.14 -1.90 14.36
CA GLY A 154 15.11 -0.87 14.00
C GLY A 154 14.71 0.04 12.84
N PHE A 155 13.43 0.18 12.54
CA PHE A 155 12.92 1.05 11.48
C PHE A 155 13.34 2.51 11.67
N LYS A 156 13.86 3.12 10.61
CA LYS A 156 14.17 4.54 10.50
C LYS A 156 13.76 5.02 9.12
N THR A 157 13.27 6.25 9.03
CA THR A 157 12.96 6.89 7.75
C THR A 157 13.17 8.39 7.85
N GLU A 158 13.64 8.99 6.76
CA GLU A 158 13.69 10.44 6.55
C GLU A 158 12.52 10.92 5.69
N LEU A 159 11.65 10.00 5.24
CA LEU A 159 10.44 10.36 4.52
C LEU A 159 9.56 11.27 5.40
N ASN A 160 9.15 12.38 4.83
CA ASN A 160 8.13 13.23 5.46
C ASN A 160 6.77 12.57 5.32
N ILE A 161 6.23 12.04 6.41
CA ILE A 161 4.91 11.41 6.47
C ILE A 161 3.97 12.37 7.21
N PRO A 162 3.02 13.01 6.50
CA PRO A 162 2.06 13.89 7.14
C PRO A 162 1.09 13.13 8.05
N ASP A 163 0.39 13.88 8.90
CA ASP A 163 -0.72 13.34 9.67
C ASP A 163 -1.95 13.12 8.80
N ASP A 164 -2.74 12.10 9.16
CA ASP A 164 -4.06 11.91 8.55
C ASP A 164 -4.98 13.09 8.89
N GLU A 165 -5.80 13.48 7.91
CA GLU A 165 -6.84 14.48 8.08
C GLU A 165 -8.21 13.81 7.95
N MET A 166 -9.17 14.19 8.79
CA MET A 166 -10.52 13.64 8.74
C MET A 166 -11.55 14.73 9.00
N THR A 167 -12.61 14.72 8.20
CA THR A 167 -13.78 15.57 8.39
C THR A 167 -15.05 14.72 8.34
N THR A 168 -16.08 15.16 9.05
CA THR A 168 -17.39 14.51 9.08
C THR A 168 -18.49 15.53 8.73
N GLU A 169 -19.50 15.07 8.01
CA GLU A 169 -20.70 15.85 7.70
C GLU A 169 -21.95 14.98 7.86
N ASP A 170 -23.03 15.53 8.40
CA ASP A 170 -24.31 14.83 8.48
C ASP A 170 -24.90 14.66 7.08
N ILE A 171 -25.36 13.45 6.78
CA ILE A 171 -26.13 13.20 5.56
C ILE A 171 -27.55 13.68 5.84
N LYS A 172 -27.92 14.84 5.28
CA LYS A 172 -29.31 15.30 5.31
C LYS A 172 -30.12 14.40 4.38
N GLU A 173 -31.15 13.76 4.93
CA GLU A 173 -32.20 13.09 4.18
C GLU A 173 -32.93 14.05 3.22
#